data_6370fca9c9a65477adf1c0babda21953
#
_entry.id   6370fca9c9a65477adf1c0babda21953
#
_cell.length_a   1.000
_cell.length_b   1.000
_cell.length_c   1.000
_cell.angle_alpha   90.00
_cell.angle_beta   90.00
_cell.angle_gamma   90.00
#
_symmetry.space_group_name_H-M   'P 1'
#
loop_
_entity.id
_entity.type
_entity.pdbx_description
1 polymer ?
#
loop_
_entity_poly.entity_id
_entity_poly.type
_entity_poly.pdbx_seq_one_letter_code
_entity_poly.pdbx_strand_id
1 'polypeptide(L)'
;NDVANAMGTSVGSRALTLKQAVIIAAVFEFAGAFFAGDAVTDTVRKGILSVDFADPMIDEVFSTDIALGFIAAMMAAATWLTIATRYGLPVSTTHSIIGGILGVGLILEVKYSTSLIDWEVVRKVVMSWVASPLMGGLIGFFSFIIIKKLILDNDNPVERSMWLAPILGKRFMVMSFPIRIK
;
A
#
# COMPACT_ATOMS: atom_id res chain seq x y z
N ASN A 1 7.29 -1.50 7.38
CA ASN A 1 7.95 -1.39 6.08
C ASN A 1 7.29 -0.31 5.21
N ASP A 2 5.96 -0.33 5.05
CA ASP A 2 5.21 0.61 4.20
C ASP A 2 5.37 2.07 4.66
N VAL A 3 5.36 2.35 5.96
CA VAL A 3 5.64 3.69 6.52
C VAL A 3 7.02 4.19 6.10
N ALA A 4 8.04 3.33 6.15
CA ALA A 4 9.40 3.70 5.74
C ALA A 4 9.45 4.00 4.23
N ASN A 5 8.74 3.21 3.41
CA ASN A 5 8.65 3.43 1.96
C ASN A 5 7.93 4.75 1.63
N ALA A 6 6.83 5.07 2.35
CA ALA A 6 6.05 6.29 2.12
C ALA A 6 6.77 7.57 2.62
N MET A 7 7.44 7.51 3.79
CA MET A 7 8.01 8.67 4.47
C MET A 7 9.52 8.83 4.28
N GLY A 8 10.20 7.83 3.73
CA GLY A 8 11.67 7.80 3.61
C GLY A 8 12.24 9.00 2.86
N THR A 9 11.64 9.40 1.76
CA THR A 9 12.07 10.56 0.96
C THR A 9 11.87 11.88 1.71
N SER A 10 10.78 12.03 2.47
CA SER A 10 10.51 13.23 3.25
C SER A 10 11.46 13.41 4.43
N VAL A 11 11.87 12.30 5.06
CA VAL A 11 12.89 12.31 6.12
C VAL A 11 14.30 12.47 5.52
N GLY A 12 14.60 11.79 4.43
CA GLY A 12 15.89 11.86 3.74
C GLY A 12 16.19 13.26 3.20
N SER A 13 15.19 13.96 2.68
CA SER A 13 15.31 15.36 2.24
C SER A 13 15.31 16.36 3.40
N ARG A 14 15.17 15.91 4.64
CA ARG A 14 15.03 16.75 5.85
C ARG A 14 13.80 17.67 5.86
N ALA A 15 12.82 17.42 5.01
CA ALA A 15 11.55 18.13 5.04
C ALA A 15 10.76 17.83 6.32
N LEU A 16 10.89 16.59 6.84
CA LEU A 16 10.31 16.16 8.10
C LEU A 16 11.37 15.52 9.00
N THR A 17 11.22 15.70 10.30
CA THR A 17 11.96 14.89 11.28
C THR A 17 11.35 13.48 11.34
N LEU A 18 12.12 12.49 11.75
CA LEU A 18 11.62 11.12 11.92
C LEU A 18 10.38 11.05 12.82
N LYS A 19 10.39 11.80 13.94
CA LYS A 19 9.25 11.86 14.87
C LYS A 19 7.99 12.41 14.20
N GLN A 20 8.11 13.50 13.41
CA GLN A 20 7.00 14.06 12.66
C GLN A 20 6.47 13.08 11.61
N ALA A 21 7.36 12.43 10.86
CA ALA A 21 6.98 11.44 9.85
C ALA A 21 6.20 10.28 10.46
N VAL A 22 6.64 9.74 11.59
CA VAL A 22 5.94 8.64 12.29
C VAL A 22 4.56 9.08 12.79
N ILE A 23 4.42 10.26 13.38
CA ILE A 23 3.12 10.77 13.85
C ILE A 23 2.16 10.96 12.69
N ILE A 24 2.62 11.59 11.60
CA ILE A 24 1.81 11.80 10.40
C ILE A 24 1.36 10.46 9.82
N ALA A 25 2.29 9.52 9.65
CA ALA A 25 1.98 8.20 9.14
C ALA A 25 0.93 7.49 10.02
N ALA A 26 1.11 7.49 11.34
CA ALA A 26 0.16 6.85 12.25
C ALA A 26 -1.27 7.40 12.12
N VAL A 27 -1.42 8.73 12.01
CA VAL A 27 -2.73 9.36 11.83
C VAL A 27 -3.36 9.00 10.50
N PHE A 28 -2.60 9.08 9.40
CA PHE A 28 -3.14 8.82 8.07
C PHE A 28 -3.34 7.33 7.79
N GLU A 29 -2.51 6.45 8.32
CA GLU A 29 -2.74 5.01 8.22
C GLU A 29 -3.96 4.57 9.01
N PHE A 30 -4.15 5.09 10.22
CA PHE A 30 -5.37 4.84 10.99
C PHE A 30 -6.61 5.33 10.25
N ALA A 31 -6.58 6.55 9.71
CA ALA A 31 -7.68 7.10 8.93
C ALA A 31 -7.95 6.27 7.67
N GLY A 32 -6.91 5.87 6.93
CA GLY A 32 -7.01 5.01 5.76
C GLY A 32 -7.65 3.65 6.08
N ALA A 33 -7.20 3.00 7.16
CA ALA A 33 -7.78 1.74 7.62
C ALA A 33 -9.25 1.91 8.04
N PHE A 34 -9.58 3.00 8.73
CA PHE A 34 -10.94 3.26 9.20
C PHE A 34 -11.92 3.57 8.07
N PHE A 35 -11.52 4.38 7.07
CA PHE A 35 -12.43 4.82 6.01
C PHE A 35 -12.43 3.93 4.76
N ALA A 36 -11.37 3.17 4.52
CA ALA A 36 -11.19 2.39 3.30
C ALA A 36 -10.82 0.91 3.55
N GLY A 37 -10.66 0.50 4.80
CA GLY A 37 -10.21 -0.85 5.15
C GLY A 37 -11.14 -1.96 4.68
N ASP A 38 -12.45 -1.73 4.74
CA ASP A 38 -13.47 -2.72 4.33
C ASP A 38 -13.34 -3.10 2.85
N ALA A 39 -13.16 -2.10 1.96
CA ALA A 39 -13.04 -2.35 0.53
C ALA A 39 -11.78 -3.18 0.19
N VAL A 40 -10.66 -2.91 0.87
CA VAL A 40 -9.42 -3.68 0.71
C VAL A 40 -9.59 -5.10 1.25
N THR A 41 -10.16 -5.23 2.44
CA THR A 41 -10.40 -6.54 3.08
C THR A 41 -11.30 -7.42 2.23
N ASP A 42 -12.39 -6.86 1.67
CA ASP A 42 -13.31 -7.61 0.80
C ASP A 42 -12.62 -8.08 -0.48
N THR A 43 -11.78 -7.26 -1.10
CA THR A 43 -11.02 -7.65 -2.30
C THR A 43 -10.06 -8.80 -2.00
N VAL A 44 -9.37 -8.77 -0.86
CA VAL A 44 -8.45 -9.83 -0.45
C VAL A 44 -9.19 -11.10 -0.06
N ARG A 45 -10.31 -10.97 0.70
CA ARG A 45 -11.03 -12.11 1.26
C ARG A 45 -11.93 -12.83 0.24
N LYS A 46 -12.59 -12.08 -0.64
CA LYS A 46 -13.60 -12.60 -1.58
C LYS A 46 -13.13 -12.58 -3.03
N GLY A 47 -12.07 -11.84 -3.34
CA GLY A 47 -11.68 -11.59 -4.71
C GLY A 47 -10.67 -12.61 -5.27
N ILE A 48 -9.80 -13.16 -4.45
CA ILE A 48 -8.71 -14.04 -4.92
C ILE A 48 -9.12 -15.51 -4.90
N LEU A 49 -9.79 -15.92 -3.80
CA LEU A 49 -10.36 -17.27 -3.70
C LEU A 49 -11.87 -17.21 -3.90
N SER A 50 -12.35 -17.90 -4.93
CA SER A 50 -13.76 -17.99 -5.28
C SER A 50 -14.40 -19.16 -4.48
N VAL A 51 -14.62 -18.92 -3.18
CA VAL A 51 -15.24 -19.91 -2.29
C VAL A 51 -16.58 -19.38 -1.82
N ASP A 52 -17.65 -20.09 -2.18
CA ASP A 52 -18.98 -19.81 -1.64
C ASP A 52 -19.18 -20.64 -0.37
N PHE A 53 -18.94 -20.02 0.79
CA PHE A 53 -19.14 -20.67 2.09
C PHE A 53 -20.61 -21.02 2.41
N ALA A 54 -21.55 -20.57 1.59
CA ALA A 54 -22.93 -20.95 1.70
C ALA A 54 -23.28 -22.22 0.90
N ASP A 55 -22.35 -22.75 0.12
CA ASP A 55 -22.54 -23.98 -0.64
C ASP A 55 -22.66 -25.18 0.32
N PRO A 56 -23.77 -25.91 0.30
CA PRO A 56 -23.96 -27.10 1.13
C PRO A 56 -22.98 -28.25 0.86
N MET A 57 -22.26 -28.19 -0.26
CA MET A 57 -21.23 -29.17 -0.61
C MET A 57 -19.86 -28.88 0.05
N ILE A 58 -19.71 -27.72 0.71
CA ILE A 58 -18.51 -27.41 1.47
C ILE A 58 -18.58 -28.13 2.81
N ASP A 59 -17.75 -29.13 2.98
CA ASP A 59 -17.65 -29.86 4.22
C ASP A 59 -16.85 -29.10 5.29
N GLU A 60 -16.94 -29.55 6.54
CA GLU A 60 -16.25 -28.93 7.67
C GLU A 60 -14.73 -28.99 7.52
N VAL A 61 -14.21 -30.05 6.88
CA VAL A 61 -12.77 -30.26 6.66
C VAL A 61 -12.23 -29.22 5.67
N PHE A 62 -12.94 -28.99 4.57
CA PHE A 62 -12.57 -28.00 3.56
C PHE A 62 -12.60 -26.58 4.15
N SER A 63 -13.64 -26.24 4.91
CA SER A 63 -13.74 -24.96 5.59
C SER A 63 -12.60 -24.73 6.58
N THR A 64 -12.21 -25.77 7.32
CA THR A 64 -11.07 -25.73 8.25
C THR A 64 -9.75 -25.55 7.53
N ASP A 65 -9.53 -26.25 6.43
CA ASP A 65 -8.31 -26.12 5.62
C ASP A 65 -8.15 -24.72 5.02
N ILE A 66 -9.25 -24.10 4.58
CA ILE A 66 -9.24 -22.70 4.11
C ILE A 66 -8.86 -21.76 5.26
N ALA A 67 -9.47 -21.91 6.42
CA ALA A 67 -9.17 -21.07 7.59
C ALA A 67 -7.72 -21.20 8.02
N LEU A 68 -7.20 -22.43 8.11
CA LEU A 68 -5.78 -22.68 8.39
C LEU A 68 -4.87 -22.12 7.29
N GLY A 69 -5.29 -22.22 6.05
CA GLY A 69 -4.60 -21.65 4.90
C GLY A 69 -4.46 -20.13 5.00
N PHE A 70 -5.51 -19.42 5.35
CA PHE A 70 -5.44 -17.97 5.57
C PHE A 70 -4.50 -17.62 6.72
N ILE A 71 -4.52 -18.36 7.83
CA ILE A 71 -3.58 -18.18 8.94
C ILE A 71 -2.15 -18.40 8.46
N ALA A 72 -1.90 -19.47 7.71
CA ALA A 72 -0.57 -19.77 7.14
C ALA A 72 -0.10 -18.66 6.19
N ALA A 73 -0.98 -18.14 5.31
CA ALA A 73 -0.68 -17.03 4.42
C ALA A 73 -0.28 -15.75 5.19
N MET A 74 -1.02 -15.43 6.25
CA MET A 74 -0.71 -14.27 7.11
C MET A 74 0.62 -14.45 7.85
N MET A 75 0.89 -15.65 8.38
CA MET A 75 2.17 -15.97 9.03
C MET A 75 3.35 -15.91 8.06
N ALA A 76 3.19 -16.42 6.84
CA ALA A 76 4.21 -16.35 5.79
C ALA A 76 4.50 -14.89 5.40
N ALA A 77 3.46 -14.08 5.19
CA ALA A 77 3.60 -12.66 4.90
C ALA A 77 4.29 -11.91 6.05
N ALA A 78 3.89 -12.14 7.31
CA ALA A 78 4.50 -11.51 8.48
C ALA A 78 5.98 -11.91 8.63
N THR A 79 6.31 -13.18 8.41
CA THR A 79 7.69 -13.68 8.44
C THR A 79 8.53 -13.01 7.36
N TRP A 80 8.04 -12.98 6.12
CA TRP A 80 8.72 -12.32 5.02
C TRP A 80 8.94 -10.83 5.28
N LEU A 81 7.92 -10.11 5.74
CA LEU A 81 8.02 -8.69 6.07
C LEU A 81 9.04 -8.42 7.19
N THR A 82 9.10 -9.29 8.19
CA THR A 82 10.07 -9.19 9.28
C THR A 82 11.49 -9.37 8.76
N ILE A 83 11.72 -10.39 7.93
CA ILE A 83 13.01 -10.65 7.28
C ILE A 83 13.41 -9.46 6.40
N ALA A 84 12.53 -9.02 5.51
CA ALA A 84 12.78 -7.90 4.61
C ALA A 84 13.09 -6.61 5.37
N THR A 85 12.37 -6.32 6.45
CA THR A 85 12.62 -5.16 7.29
C THR A 85 13.97 -5.24 7.98
N ARG A 86 14.37 -6.44 8.44
CA ARG A 86 15.69 -6.65 9.07
C ARG A 86 16.85 -6.36 8.13
N TYR A 87 16.67 -6.65 6.84
CA TYR A 87 17.69 -6.41 5.79
C TYR A 87 17.50 -5.06 5.07
N GLY A 88 16.55 -4.23 5.48
CA GLY A 88 16.29 -2.93 4.86
C GLY A 88 15.74 -3.03 3.43
N LEU A 89 15.10 -4.15 3.07
CA LEU A 89 14.51 -4.34 1.75
C LEU A 89 13.13 -3.67 1.68
N PRO A 90 12.89 -2.79 0.70
CA PRO A 90 11.57 -2.20 0.48
C PRO A 90 10.65 -3.24 -0.17
N VAL A 91 9.68 -3.73 0.60
CA VAL A 91 8.69 -4.70 0.12
C VAL A 91 7.27 -4.20 0.38
N SER A 92 6.31 -4.72 -0.37
CA SER A 92 4.89 -4.41 -0.20
C SER A 92 4.20 -5.45 0.68
N THR A 93 3.52 -4.99 1.71
CA THR A 93 2.69 -5.82 2.59
C THR A 93 1.55 -6.47 1.81
N THR A 94 0.86 -5.71 0.96
CA THR A 94 -0.25 -6.20 0.15
C THR A 94 0.20 -7.32 -0.81
N HIS A 95 1.33 -7.13 -1.52
CA HIS A 95 1.87 -8.17 -2.41
C HIS A 95 2.23 -9.44 -1.65
N SER A 96 2.79 -9.30 -0.44
CA SER A 96 3.16 -10.44 0.40
C SER A 96 1.94 -11.26 0.84
N ILE A 97 0.86 -10.58 1.24
CA ILE A 97 -0.40 -11.22 1.63
C ILE A 97 -1.06 -11.91 0.43
N ILE A 98 -1.15 -11.23 -0.71
CA ILE A 98 -1.73 -11.78 -1.94
C ILE A 98 -0.93 -13.01 -2.39
N GLY A 99 0.40 -12.95 -2.37
CA GLY A 99 1.25 -14.09 -2.68
C GLY A 99 1.03 -15.27 -1.74
N GLY A 100 0.86 -15.01 -0.44
CA GLY A 100 0.53 -16.04 0.55
C GLY A 100 -0.81 -16.72 0.26
N ILE A 101 -1.85 -15.93 -0.04
CA ILE A 101 -3.20 -16.44 -0.36
C ILE A 101 -3.19 -17.25 -1.66
N LEU A 102 -2.48 -16.77 -2.70
CA LEU A 102 -2.32 -17.51 -3.94
C LEU A 102 -1.61 -18.86 -3.72
N GLY A 103 -0.54 -18.87 -2.91
CA GLY A 103 0.17 -20.10 -2.57
C GLY A 103 -0.74 -21.13 -1.88
N VAL A 104 -1.56 -20.67 -0.93
CA VAL A 104 -2.56 -21.52 -0.27
C VAL A 104 -3.62 -22.00 -1.27
N GLY A 105 -4.14 -21.11 -2.11
CA GLY A 105 -5.12 -21.46 -3.15
C GLY A 105 -4.61 -22.58 -4.06
N LEU A 106 -3.38 -22.48 -4.55
CA LEU A 106 -2.76 -23.53 -5.39
C LEU A 106 -2.65 -24.88 -4.67
N ILE A 107 -2.30 -24.87 -3.38
CA ILE A 107 -2.23 -26.11 -2.58
C ILE A 107 -3.61 -26.75 -2.42
N LEU A 108 -4.63 -25.91 -2.15
CA LEU A 108 -6.01 -26.39 -1.99
C LEU A 108 -6.60 -26.89 -3.32
N GLU A 109 -6.31 -26.21 -4.45
CA GLU A 109 -6.71 -26.69 -5.78
C GLU A 109 -6.16 -28.09 -6.07
N VAL A 110 -4.88 -28.33 -5.75
CA VAL A 110 -4.26 -29.64 -5.92
C VAL A 110 -4.87 -30.67 -4.96
N LYS A 111 -5.09 -30.30 -3.69
CA LYS A 111 -5.61 -31.21 -2.66
C LYS A 111 -7.04 -31.67 -2.97
N TYR A 112 -7.88 -30.74 -3.41
CA TYR A 112 -9.32 -30.99 -3.63
C TYR A 112 -9.71 -31.19 -5.09
N SER A 113 -8.73 -31.11 -6.03
CA SER A 113 -8.92 -31.22 -7.48
C SER A 113 -10.03 -30.28 -8.00
N THR A 114 -10.08 -29.07 -7.46
CA THR A 114 -11.10 -28.04 -7.78
C THR A 114 -10.44 -26.73 -8.14
N SER A 115 -11.13 -25.87 -8.88
CA SER A 115 -10.63 -24.53 -9.21
C SER A 115 -11.16 -23.54 -8.18
N LEU A 116 -10.28 -22.97 -7.39
CA LEU A 116 -10.59 -22.02 -6.31
C LEU A 116 -10.09 -20.61 -6.60
N ILE A 117 -9.08 -20.48 -7.46
CA ILE A 117 -8.45 -19.18 -7.72
C ILE A 117 -9.20 -18.46 -8.83
N ASP A 118 -9.65 -17.22 -8.54
CA ASP A 118 -10.16 -16.31 -9.57
C ASP A 118 -8.99 -15.66 -10.33
N TRP A 119 -8.57 -16.30 -11.41
CA TRP A 119 -7.48 -15.82 -12.25
C TRP A 119 -7.76 -14.48 -12.92
N GLU A 120 -9.02 -14.08 -13.08
CA GLU A 120 -9.35 -12.76 -13.61
C GLU A 120 -9.03 -11.67 -12.59
N VAL A 121 -9.36 -11.89 -11.32
CA VAL A 121 -8.99 -10.99 -10.23
C VAL A 121 -7.47 -10.93 -10.07
N VAL A 122 -6.79 -12.07 -10.09
CA VAL A 122 -5.32 -12.14 -10.03
C VAL A 122 -4.69 -11.31 -11.16
N ARG A 123 -5.18 -11.47 -12.39
CA ARG A 123 -4.70 -10.67 -13.52
C ARG A 123 -4.90 -9.18 -13.31
N LYS A 124 -6.06 -8.75 -12.83
CA LYS A 124 -6.34 -7.32 -12.52
C LYS A 124 -5.35 -6.79 -11.46
N VAL A 125 -5.08 -7.58 -10.43
CA VAL A 125 -4.11 -7.24 -9.39
C VAL A 125 -2.69 -7.09 -9.97
N VAL A 126 -2.22 -8.06 -10.75
CA VAL A 126 -0.89 -8.00 -11.40
C VAL A 126 -0.79 -6.80 -12.34
N MET A 127 -1.84 -6.51 -13.11
CA MET A 127 -1.86 -5.33 -13.97
C MET A 127 -1.81 -4.02 -13.16
N SER A 128 -2.43 -3.96 -11.99
CA SER A 128 -2.36 -2.80 -11.09
C SER A 128 -0.94 -2.56 -10.58
N TRP A 129 -0.12 -3.60 -10.38
CA TRP A 129 1.27 -3.48 -9.96
C TRP A 129 2.15 -2.78 -11.00
N VAL A 130 1.79 -2.88 -12.27
CA VAL A 130 2.45 -2.16 -13.36
C VAL A 130 1.85 -0.76 -13.54
N ALA A 131 0.53 -0.65 -13.52
CA ALA A 131 -0.16 0.61 -13.76
C ALA A 131 0.10 1.64 -12.64
N SER A 132 0.16 1.19 -11.37
CA SER A 132 0.34 2.08 -10.22
C SER A 132 1.66 2.87 -10.24
N PRO A 133 2.86 2.27 -10.43
CA PRO A 133 4.10 3.04 -10.52
C PRO A 133 4.16 3.92 -11.76
N LEU A 134 3.58 3.51 -12.88
CA LEU A 134 3.50 4.34 -14.09
C LEU A 134 2.65 5.60 -13.85
N MET A 135 1.47 5.43 -13.25
CA MET A 135 0.61 6.57 -12.91
C MET A 135 1.26 7.47 -11.85
N GLY A 136 1.88 6.88 -10.82
CA GLY A 136 2.64 7.62 -9.81
C GLY A 136 3.79 8.42 -10.42
N GLY A 137 4.53 7.83 -11.35
CA GLY A 137 5.59 8.49 -12.09
C GLY A 137 5.08 9.66 -12.95
N LEU A 138 3.99 9.47 -13.67
CA LEU A 138 3.36 10.52 -14.49
C LEU A 138 2.88 11.69 -13.61
N ILE A 139 2.15 11.39 -12.53
CA ILE A 139 1.65 12.42 -11.61
C ILE A 139 2.83 13.18 -10.97
N GLY A 140 3.86 12.46 -10.53
CA GLY A 140 5.07 13.05 -9.97
C GLY A 140 5.81 13.93 -10.97
N PHE A 141 5.95 13.48 -12.23
CA PHE A 141 6.57 14.23 -13.29
C PHE A 141 5.83 15.56 -13.58
N PHE A 142 4.52 15.51 -13.77
CA PHE A 142 3.74 16.72 -14.02
C PHE A 142 3.73 17.65 -12.80
N SER A 143 3.62 17.11 -11.59
CA SER A 143 3.71 17.89 -10.35
C SER A 143 5.07 18.59 -10.25
N PHE A 144 6.16 17.91 -10.58
CA PHE A 144 7.48 18.50 -10.58
C PHE A 144 7.63 19.61 -11.62
N ILE A 145 7.12 19.41 -12.85
CA ILE A 145 7.13 20.47 -13.89
C ILE A 145 6.37 21.71 -13.41
N ILE A 146 5.21 21.53 -12.80
CA ILE A 146 4.41 22.64 -12.25
C ILE A 146 5.21 23.38 -11.18
N ILE A 147 5.76 22.67 -10.21
CA ILE A 147 6.58 23.25 -9.15
C ILE A 147 7.81 23.96 -9.73
N LYS A 148 8.51 23.33 -10.67
CA LYS A 148 9.68 23.89 -11.31
C LYS A 148 9.34 25.22 -11.98
N LYS A 149 8.33 25.26 -12.86
CA LYS A 149 7.95 26.47 -13.59
C LYS A 149 7.40 27.59 -12.69
N LEU A 150 6.62 27.24 -11.67
CA LEU A 150 5.96 28.23 -10.82
C LEU A 150 6.85 28.74 -9.69
N ILE A 151 7.82 27.94 -9.24
CA ILE A 151 8.65 28.26 -8.08
C ILE A 151 10.12 28.33 -8.45
N LEU A 152 10.71 27.26 -8.98
CA LEU A 152 12.16 27.14 -9.10
C LEU A 152 12.75 28.01 -10.20
N ASP A 153 12.07 28.13 -11.33
CA ASP A 153 12.52 28.93 -12.48
C ASP A 153 12.13 30.43 -12.36
N ASN A 154 11.69 30.90 -11.18
CA ASN A 154 11.35 32.28 -10.94
C ASN A 154 12.51 33.05 -10.32
N ASP A 155 12.59 34.36 -10.58
CA ASP A 155 13.65 35.24 -10.04
C ASP A 155 13.69 35.29 -8.51
N ASN A 156 12.54 35.10 -7.85
CA ASN A 156 12.41 35.03 -6.40
C ASN A 156 11.74 33.72 -5.92
N PRO A 157 12.44 32.57 -6.01
CA PRO A 157 11.86 31.27 -5.72
C PRO A 157 11.41 31.10 -4.26
N VAL A 158 12.09 31.76 -3.32
CA VAL A 158 11.73 31.70 -1.88
C VAL A 158 10.39 32.38 -1.61
N GLU A 159 10.20 33.60 -2.13
CA GLU A 159 8.94 34.32 -1.98
C GLU A 159 7.77 33.60 -2.65
N ARG A 160 8.00 33.09 -3.86
CA ARG A 160 7.02 32.28 -4.59
C ARG A 160 6.66 30.99 -3.83
N SER A 161 7.64 30.34 -3.22
CA SER A 161 7.40 29.12 -2.43
C SER A 161 6.53 29.41 -1.20
N MET A 162 6.73 30.54 -0.51
CA MET A 162 5.92 30.92 0.64
C MET A 162 4.44 31.15 0.28
N TRP A 163 4.18 31.66 -0.92
CA TRP A 163 2.81 31.87 -1.41
C TRP A 163 2.16 30.62 -2.00
N LEU A 164 2.90 29.85 -2.78
CA LEU A 164 2.37 28.70 -3.53
C LEU A 164 2.39 27.41 -2.74
N ALA A 165 3.36 27.21 -1.84
CA ALA A 165 3.41 26.01 -1.02
C ALA A 165 2.16 25.81 -0.15
N PRO A 166 1.57 26.84 0.49
CA PRO A 166 0.28 26.69 1.16
C PRO A 166 -0.87 26.34 0.23
N ILE A 167 -0.85 26.80 -1.03
CA ILE A 167 -1.91 26.52 -1.99
C ILE A 167 -1.77 25.11 -2.56
N LEU A 168 -0.55 24.72 -2.94
CA LEU A 168 -0.22 23.39 -3.43
C LEU A 168 -0.26 22.33 -2.32
N GLY A 169 0.11 22.72 -1.09
CA GLY A 169 0.09 21.87 0.10
C GLY A 169 -1.21 21.98 0.93
N LYS A 170 -2.06 23.02 0.73
CA LYS A 170 -3.31 23.22 1.48
C LYS A 170 -4.31 22.07 1.36
N ARG A 171 -4.20 21.26 0.33
CA ARG A 171 -5.00 20.03 0.25
C ARG A 171 -4.39 18.86 1.01
N PHE A 172 -3.13 18.93 1.46
CA PHE A 172 -2.46 17.79 2.09
C PHE A 172 -1.70 18.07 3.40
N MET A 173 -1.29 19.31 3.73
CA MET A 173 -0.34 19.46 4.85
C MET A 173 -0.35 20.77 5.65
N VAL A 174 -1.33 21.64 5.57
CA VAL A 174 -1.22 23.01 6.10
C VAL A 174 -1.80 23.21 7.49
N MET A 175 -1.77 22.29 8.37
CA MET A 175 -2.22 22.69 9.72
C MET A 175 -1.22 22.61 10.86
N SER A 176 0.05 22.27 10.67
CA SER A 176 0.81 22.04 11.92
C SER A 176 2.31 22.27 11.99
N PHE A 177 3.03 22.70 10.93
CA PHE A 177 4.48 22.81 11.11
C PHE A 177 5.11 24.07 10.49
N PRO A 178 5.76 24.93 11.30
CA PRO A 178 6.60 26.00 10.79
C PRO A 178 7.83 25.41 10.10
N ILE A 179 7.95 25.63 8.80
CA ILE A 179 9.18 25.33 8.05
C ILE A 179 10.24 26.30 8.56
N ARG A 180 11.16 25.80 9.39
CA ARG A 180 12.39 26.54 9.71
C ARG A 180 13.35 26.37 8.53
N ILE A 181 13.37 27.35 7.66
CA ILE A 181 14.45 27.53 6.70
C ILE A 181 15.64 28.13 7.47
N LYS A 182 16.74 27.39 7.60
CA LYS A 182 18.06 27.92 7.96
C LYS A 182 18.86 28.05 6.70
#